data_36897bc22e4988d5a599d955476db04f
#
_entry.id   36897bc22e4988d5a599d955476db04f
#
_cell.length_a   1.000
_cell.length_b   1.000
_cell.length_c   1.000
_cell.angle_alpha   90.00
_cell.angle_beta   90.00
_cell.angle_gamma   90.00
#
_symmetry.space_group_name_H-M   'P 1'
#
loop_
_entity.id
_entity.type
_entity.pdbx_description
1 polymer ?
#
loop_
_entity_poly.entity_id
_entity_poly.type
_entity_poly.pdbx_seq_one_letter_code
_entity_poly.pdbx_strand_id
1 'polypeptide(L)'
;MEKGKIRIIGGKWKGKKIPFSIDPKLRPTPDRAKEMVFNWLGNDLSGLSCLDLFAGTGAMGIEALSRGAIKIDFVETEKNFAHNLQSTLKSLKENTNTKVYNEDFHKWFNQIKSGQIYDLIFIDPPFNKDLIACLLYTSDAADECLC
;
A
#
# COMPACT_ATOMS: atom_id res chain seq x y z
N MET A 1 -15.39 -8.34 18.05
CA MET A 1 -14.05 -8.01 17.53
C MET A 1 -13.89 -6.49 17.48
N GLU A 2 -12.87 -6.00 18.12
CA GLU A 2 -12.60 -4.58 18.12
C GLU A 2 -12.29 -4.07 16.72
N LYS A 3 -12.86 -2.91 16.38
CA LYS A 3 -12.62 -2.29 15.07
C LYS A 3 -11.89 -0.98 15.24
N GLY A 4 -10.78 -0.83 14.54
CA GLY A 4 -10.11 0.44 14.38
C GLY A 4 -10.63 1.16 13.15
N LYS A 5 -10.21 2.42 13.00
CA LYS A 5 -10.56 3.23 11.83
C LYS A 5 -9.33 3.93 11.30
N ILE A 6 -9.16 3.89 9.99
CA ILE A 6 -8.15 4.65 9.28
C ILE A 6 -8.83 5.87 8.68
N ARG A 7 -8.25 7.04 8.92
CA ARG A 7 -8.74 8.29 8.35
C ARG A 7 -7.98 8.63 7.08
N ILE A 8 -8.70 8.96 6.02
CA ILE A 8 -8.10 9.51 4.81
C ILE A 8 -7.86 11.00 5.02
N ILE A 9 -6.63 11.43 4.82
CA ILE A 9 -6.15 12.76 5.20
C ILE A 9 -6.35 13.78 4.10
N GLY A 10 -6.16 13.40 2.85
CA GLY A 10 -6.27 14.30 1.71
C GLY A 10 -6.98 13.69 0.52
N GLY A 11 -7.14 14.49 -0.55
CA GLY A 11 -7.71 14.05 -1.81
C GLY A 11 -9.24 13.99 -1.80
N LYS A 12 -9.77 13.25 -2.77
CA LYS A 12 -11.23 13.17 -3.01
C LYS A 12 -12.02 12.54 -1.87
N TRP A 13 -11.38 11.73 -1.04
CA TRP A 13 -12.03 11.07 0.09
C TRP A 13 -11.60 11.65 1.44
N LYS A 14 -11.05 12.84 1.46
CA LYS A 14 -10.59 13.48 2.68
C LYS A 14 -11.65 13.43 3.79
N GLY A 15 -11.22 12.99 4.97
CA GLY A 15 -12.09 12.87 6.15
C GLY A 15 -12.86 11.56 6.25
N LYS A 16 -12.86 10.75 5.20
CA LYS A 16 -13.52 9.45 5.24
C LYS A 16 -12.75 8.50 6.15
N LYS A 17 -13.49 7.74 6.95
CA LYS A 17 -12.92 6.76 7.87
C LYS A 17 -13.21 5.36 7.37
N ILE A 18 -12.16 4.54 7.34
CA ILE A 18 -12.25 3.17 6.86
C ILE A 18 -12.09 2.24 8.05
N PRO A 19 -13.09 1.39 8.36
CA PRO A 19 -12.98 0.44 9.45
C PRO A 19 -12.04 -0.70 9.09
N PHE A 20 -11.29 -1.18 10.08
CA PHE A 20 -10.50 -2.40 9.96
C PHE A 20 -10.60 -3.20 11.25
N SER A 21 -10.42 -4.52 11.14
CA SER A 21 -10.38 -5.38 12.31
C SER A 21 -9.01 -5.30 12.97
N ILE A 22 -8.99 -5.08 14.27
CA ILE A 22 -7.74 -5.04 15.02
C ILE A 22 -7.22 -6.47 15.16
N ASP A 23 -5.99 -6.67 14.72
CA ASP A 23 -5.30 -7.95 14.77
C ASP A 23 -3.86 -7.70 15.24
N PRO A 24 -3.31 -8.54 16.14
CA PRO A 24 -1.93 -8.37 16.60
C PRO A 24 -0.89 -8.36 15.48
N LYS A 25 -1.19 -9.03 14.37
CA LYS A 25 -0.31 -9.09 13.20
C LYS A 25 -0.43 -7.85 12.32
N LEU A 26 -1.48 -7.06 12.50
CA LEU A 26 -1.76 -5.90 11.67
C LEU A 26 -1.28 -4.66 12.39
N ARG A 27 -0.33 -3.96 11.80
CA ARG A 27 0.10 -2.65 12.27
C ARG A 27 -0.47 -1.58 11.36
N PRO A 28 -1.49 -0.84 11.81
CA PRO A 28 -1.96 0.30 11.03
C PRO A 28 -0.87 1.37 11.00
N THR A 29 -0.69 1.99 9.84
CA THR A 29 0.21 3.13 9.71
C THR A 29 -0.39 4.32 10.45
N PRO A 30 0.33 4.91 11.43
CA PRO A 30 -0.18 6.09 12.13
C PRO A 30 -0.47 7.25 11.20
N ASP A 31 -1.51 8.02 11.48
CA ASP A 31 -1.87 9.20 10.68
C ASP A 31 -0.69 10.15 10.51
N ARG A 32 0.08 10.36 11.57
CA ARG A 32 1.24 11.24 11.55
C ARG A 32 2.31 10.78 10.56
N ALA A 33 2.60 9.47 10.53
CA ALA A 33 3.56 8.93 9.59
C ALA A 33 3.06 9.07 8.15
N LYS A 34 1.79 8.83 7.94
CA LYS A 34 1.14 8.98 6.64
C LYS A 34 1.17 10.44 6.18
N GLU A 35 0.84 11.37 7.06
CA GLU A 35 0.95 12.80 6.77
C GLU A 35 2.35 13.21 6.35
N MET A 36 3.36 12.74 7.08
CA MET A 36 4.76 13.06 6.79
C MET A 36 5.15 12.61 5.37
N VAL A 37 4.82 11.38 5.01
CA VAL A 37 5.12 10.83 3.69
C VAL A 37 4.42 11.65 2.60
N PHE A 38 3.14 11.93 2.75
CA PHE A 38 2.40 12.64 1.73
C PHE A 38 2.69 14.14 1.70
N ASN A 39 3.18 14.72 2.78
CA ASN A 39 3.72 16.08 2.75
C ASN A 39 4.97 16.16 1.84
N TRP A 40 5.79 15.11 1.83
CA TRP A 40 6.93 15.04 0.93
C TRP A 40 6.52 14.80 -0.51
N LEU A 41 5.53 13.93 -0.73
CA LEU A 41 5.09 13.56 -2.08
C LEU A 41 4.20 14.62 -2.72
N GLY A 42 3.60 15.49 -1.92
CA GLY A 42 2.63 16.47 -2.37
C GLY A 42 1.20 15.94 -2.32
N ASN A 43 0.24 16.85 -2.50
CA ASN A 43 -1.18 16.51 -2.43
C ASN A 43 -1.75 15.94 -3.73
N ASP A 44 -1.03 16.13 -4.83
CA ASP A 44 -1.49 15.71 -6.15
C ASP A 44 -0.60 14.59 -6.69
N LEU A 45 -1.14 13.38 -6.71
CA LEU A 45 -0.49 12.22 -7.27
C LEU A 45 -1.12 11.81 -8.60
N SER A 46 -1.78 12.74 -9.26
CA SER A 46 -2.48 12.49 -10.52
C SER A 46 -1.56 11.85 -11.56
N GLY A 47 -2.03 10.76 -12.16
CA GLY A 47 -1.30 10.08 -13.21
C GLY A 47 -0.23 9.10 -12.73
N LEU A 48 0.01 9.00 -11.43
CA LEU A 48 1.02 8.08 -10.90
C LEU A 48 0.48 6.66 -10.79
N SER A 49 1.32 5.71 -11.15
CA SER A 49 1.10 4.28 -10.95
C SER A 49 1.87 3.85 -9.69
N CYS A 50 1.19 3.28 -8.73
CA CYS A 50 1.73 3.01 -7.41
C CYS A 50 1.67 1.53 -7.04
N LEU A 51 2.57 1.13 -6.16
CA LEU A 51 2.61 -0.20 -5.57
C LEU A 51 2.69 -0.08 -4.05
N ASP A 52 1.80 -0.75 -3.35
CA ASP A 52 1.82 -0.84 -1.89
C ASP A 52 2.23 -2.25 -1.49
N LEU A 53 3.51 -2.43 -1.20
CA LEU A 53 4.05 -3.69 -0.70
C LEU A 53 3.75 -3.80 0.79
N PHE A 54 3.41 -5.00 1.26
CA PHE A 54 3.03 -5.22 2.66
C PHE A 54 1.83 -4.36 3.07
N ALA A 55 0.80 -4.40 2.25
CA ALA A 55 -0.27 -3.41 2.29
C ALA A 55 -1.02 -3.34 3.64
N GLY A 56 -1.19 -4.45 4.33
CA GLY A 56 -1.94 -4.49 5.59
C GLY A 56 -3.36 -3.97 5.41
N THR A 57 -3.64 -2.83 6.02
CA THR A 57 -4.93 -2.15 5.87
C THR A 57 -5.09 -1.47 4.51
N GLY A 58 -3.98 -1.28 3.77
CA GLY A 58 -3.97 -0.53 2.52
C GLY A 58 -3.93 0.98 2.71
N ALA A 59 -3.62 1.46 3.91
CA ALA A 59 -3.69 2.88 4.23
C ALA A 59 -2.90 3.77 3.27
N MET A 60 -1.68 3.36 2.91
CA MET A 60 -0.84 4.16 2.03
C MET A 60 -1.37 4.19 0.60
N GLY A 61 -1.72 3.04 0.05
CA GLY A 61 -2.26 2.95 -1.30
C GLY A 61 -3.63 3.63 -1.45
N ILE A 62 -4.49 3.49 -0.46
CA ILE A 62 -5.79 4.15 -0.46
C ILE A 62 -5.63 5.67 -0.39
N GLU A 63 -4.70 6.16 0.42
CA GLU A 63 -4.39 7.58 0.48
C GLU A 63 -3.90 8.09 -0.88
N ALA A 64 -3.03 7.34 -1.55
CA ALA A 64 -2.54 7.68 -2.88
C ALA A 64 -3.68 7.73 -3.91
N LEU A 65 -4.61 6.76 -3.87
CA LEU A 65 -5.81 6.78 -4.72
C LEU A 65 -6.64 8.03 -4.47
N SER A 66 -6.85 8.38 -3.20
CA SER A 66 -7.60 9.57 -2.83
C SER A 66 -6.98 10.84 -3.40
N ARG A 67 -5.66 10.87 -3.54
CA ARG A 67 -4.91 12.02 -4.07
C ARG A 67 -4.68 11.97 -5.58
N GLY A 68 -5.33 11.04 -6.27
CA GLY A 68 -5.38 11.04 -7.73
C GLY A 68 -4.52 10.00 -8.43
N ALA A 69 -3.86 9.09 -7.71
CA ALA A 69 -3.09 8.02 -8.36
C ALA A 69 -4.00 7.27 -9.36
N ILE A 70 -3.45 6.98 -10.53
CA ILE A 70 -4.22 6.38 -11.62
C ILE A 70 -4.34 4.88 -11.47
N LYS A 71 -3.40 4.26 -10.78
CA LYS A 71 -3.36 2.81 -10.60
C LYS A 71 -2.65 2.48 -9.29
N ILE A 72 -3.17 1.52 -8.55
CA ILE A 72 -2.47 0.97 -7.39
C ILE A 72 -2.61 -0.54 -7.37
N ASP A 73 -1.47 -1.21 -7.24
CA ASP A 73 -1.40 -2.62 -6.92
C ASP A 73 -1.01 -2.77 -5.45
N PHE A 74 -1.68 -3.67 -4.76
CA PHE A 74 -1.41 -4.01 -3.36
C PHE A 74 -0.90 -5.44 -3.28
N VAL A 75 0.11 -5.65 -2.46
CA VAL A 75 0.63 -7.00 -2.17
C VAL A 75 0.50 -7.25 -0.67
N GLU A 76 -0.23 -8.28 -0.31
CA GLU A 76 -0.49 -8.63 1.09
C GLU A 76 -0.51 -10.13 1.27
N THR A 77 0.31 -10.64 2.18
CA THR A 77 0.46 -12.07 2.44
C THR A 77 -0.73 -12.67 3.18
N GLU A 78 -1.27 -11.93 4.18
CA GLU A 78 -2.35 -12.42 5.03
C GLU A 78 -3.69 -12.36 4.30
N LYS A 79 -4.32 -13.53 4.17
CA LYS A 79 -5.58 -13.67 3.43
C LYS A 79 -6.69 -12.77 3.97
N ASN A 80 -6.81 -12.68 5.29
CA ASN A 80 -7.86 -11.88 5.91
C ASN A 80 -7.67 -10.39 5.62
N PHE A 81 -6.43 -9.91 5.66
CA PHE A 81 -6.13 -8.51 5.37
C PHE A 81 -6.37 -8.20 3.90
N ALA A 82 -5.95 -9.08 3.01
CA ALA A 82 -6.19 -8.93 1.57
C ALA A 82 -7.69 -8.88 1.26
N HIS A 83 -8.47 -9.76 1.89
CA HIS A 83 -9.92 -9.79 1.72
C HIS A 83 -10.59 -8.51 2.24
N ASN A 84 -10.18 -8.03 3.41
CA ASN A 84 -10.69 -6.79 3.98
C ASN A 84 -10.36 -5.59 3.09
N LEU A 85 -9.15 -5.57 2.53
CA LEU A 85 -8.73 -4.53 1.61
C LEU A 85 -9.57 -4.53 0.33
N GLN A 86 -9.83 -5.70 -0.24
CA GLN A 86 -10.72 -5.83 -1.40
C GLN A 86 -12.12 -5.29 -1.10
N SER A 87 -12.67 -5.60 0.07
CA SER A 87 -13.97 -5.11 0.50
C SER A 87 -13.97 -3.58 0.65
N THR A 88 -12.91 -3.02 1.20
CA THR A 88 -12.74 -1.57 1.34
C THR A 88 -12.72 -0.89 -0.02
N LEU A 89 -11.95 -1.42 -0.96
CA LEU A 89 -11.86 -0.86 -2.31
C LEU A 89 -13.20 -0.90 -3.02
N LYS A 90 -13.97 -1.96 -2.86
CA LYS A 90 -15.33 -2.03 -3.40
C LYS A 90 -16.24 -0.96 -2.79
N SER A 91 -16.14 -0.75 -1.48
CA SER A 91 -16.94 0.27 -0.80
C SER A 91 -16.61 1.68 -1.28
N LEU A 92 -15.39 1.90 -1.71
CA LEU A 92 -14.93 3.16 -2.31
C LEU A 92 -15.24 3.25 -3.80
N LYS A 93 -15.78 2.19 -4.39
CA LYS A 93 -16.07 2.08 -5.82
C LYS A 93 -14.81 2.19 -6.70
N GLU A 94 -13.68 1.81 -6.16
CA GLU A 94 -12.39 1.85 -6.85
C GLU A 94 -11.85 0.44 -7.03
N ASN A 95 -12.48 -0.32 -7.91
CA ASN A 95 -12.05 -1.68 -8.20
C ASN A 95 -11.46 -1.86 -9.60
N THR A 96 -11.55 -0.86 -10.46
CA THR A 96 -11.10 -0.97 -11.86
C THR A 96 -9.61 -0.72 -12.04
N ASN A 97 -9.04 0.21 -11.25
CA ASN A 97 -7.62 0.56 -11.34
C ASN A 97 -6.82 0.06 -10.14
N THR A 98 -7.39 -0.88 -9.40
CA THR A 98 -6.77 -1.46 -8.22
C THR A 98 -6.72 -2.96 -8.35
N LYS A 99 -5.64 -3.55 -7.85
CA LYS A 99 -5.49 -4.99 -7.77
C LYS A 99 -4.86 -5.37 -6.44
N VAL A 100 -5.43 -6.38 -5.80
CA VAL A 100 -4.90 -6.90 -4.54
C VAL A 100 -4.35 -8.30 -4.82
N TYR A 101 -3.04 -8.45 -4.62
CA TYR A 101 -2.36 -9.73 -4.73
C TYR A 101 -2.20 -10.32 -3.35
N ASN A 102 -2.94 -11.39 -3.06
CA ASN A 102 -2.77 -12.12 -1.81
C ASN A 102 -1.65 -13.14 -1.99
N GLU A 103 -0.44 -12.66 -1.95
CA GLU A 103 0.76 -13.45 -2.18
C GLU A 103 1.90 -12.96 -1.31
N ASP A 104 2.86 -13.85 -1.05
CA ASP A 104 4.17 -13.47 -0.51
C ASP A 104 4.90 -12.59 -1.52
N PHE A 105 5.67 -11.63 -1.02
CA PHE A 105 6.42 -10.70 -1.87
C PHE A 105 7.31 -11.42 -2.88
N HIS A 106 8.07 -12.43 -2.45
CA HIS A 106 8.99 -13.13 -3.33
C HIS A 106 8.26 -13.84 -4.46
N LYS A 107 7.15 -14.48 -4.13
CA LYS A 107 6.32 -15.15 -5.12
C LYS A 107 5.72 -14.16 -6.11
N TRP A 108 5.18 -13.05 -5.61
CA TRP A 108 4.63 -12.00 -6.45
C TRP A 108 5.71 -11.41 -7.36
N PHE A 109 6.87 -11.08 -6.79
CA PHE A 109 7.98 -10.49 -7.54
C PHE A 109 8.43 -11.39 -8.69
N ASN A 110 8.48 -12.72 -8.47
CA ASN A 110 8.87 -13.67 -9.51
C ASN A 110 7.83 -13.83 -10.61
N GLN A 111 6.60 -13.40 -10.36
CA GLN A 111 5.49 -13.53 -11.31
C GLN A 111 5.22 -12.24 -12.09
N ILE A 112 5.74 -11.11 -11.66
CA ILE A 112 5.51 -9.86 -12.39
C ILE A 112 6.17 -9.91 -13.75
N LYS A 113 5.44 -9.39 -14.73
CA LYS A 113 5.93 -9.34 -16.10
C LYS A 113 7.00 -8.28 -16.24
N SER A 114 8.04 -8.58 -17.00
CA SER A 114 9.03 -7.55 -17.36
C SER A 114 8.33 -6.39 -18.07
N GLY A 115 8.68 -5.17 -17.71
CA GLY A 115 8.04 -3.98 -18.24
C GLY A 115 6.92 -3.40 -17.38
N GLN A 116 6.57 -4.05 -16.28
CA GLN A 116 5.65 -3.46 -15.30
C GLN A 116 6.40 -2.37 -14.53
N ILE A 117 5.96 -1.14 -14.65
CA ILE A 117 6.63 0.02 -14.08
C ILE A 117 5.71 0.69 -13.08
N TYR A 118 6.27 1.06 -11.94
CA TYR A 118 5.59 1.87 -10.93
C TYR A 118 6.35 3.19 -10.75
N ASP A 119 5.62 4.27 -10.64
CA ASP A 119 6.20 5.58 -10.35
C ASP A 119 6.53 5.73 -8.87
N LEU A 120 5.78 5.05 -8.01
CA LEU A 120 5.89 5.16 -6.57
C LEU A 120 5.66 3.81 -5.91
N ILE A 121 6.55 3.44 -5.01
CA ILE A 121 6.45 2.18 -4.27
C ILE A 121 6.49 2.47 -2.77
N PHE A 122 5.46 2.07 -2.04
CA PHE A 122 5.45 2.11 -0.59
C PHE A 122 5.99 0.80 -0.03
N ILE A 123 7.00 0.89 0.81
CA ILE A 123 7.64 -0.28 1.42
C ILE A 123 7.59 -0.12 2.93
N ASP A 124 6.62 -0.77 3.56
CA ASP A 124 6.45 -0.75 5.01
C ASP A 124 6.29 -2.19 5.53
N PRO A 125 7.39 -2.97 5.53
CA PRO A 125 7.31 -4.37 5.90
C PRO A 125 7.10 -4.55 7.41
N PRO A 126 6.54 -5.69 7.83
CA PRO A 126 6.56 -6.05 9.24
C PRO A 126 8.02 -6.13 9.71
N PHE A 127 8.26 -5.89 10.99
CA PHE A 127 9.58 -5.76 11.60
C PHE A 127 10.53 -6.92 11.25
N ASN A 128 11.15 -6.87 10.09
CA ASN A 128 12.21 -7.79 9.71
C ASN A 128 13.19 -7.04 8.79
N LYS A 129 14.33 -6.64 9.36
CA LYS A 129 15.35 -5.89 8.64
C LYS A 129 15.94 -6.69 7.47
N ASP A 130 16.01 -8.00 7.60
CA ASP A 130 16.52 -8.86 6.54
C ASP A 130 15.62 -8.83 5.31
N LEU A 131 14.32 -8.73 5.53
CA LEU A 131 13.35 -8.65 4.46
C LEU A 131 13.49 -7.33 3.68
N ILE A 132 13.73 -6.23 4.36
CA ILE A 132 14.00 -4.94 3.72
C ILE A 132 15.23 -5.04 2.82
N ALA A 133 16.31 -5.59 3.32
CA ALA A 133 17.53 -5.78 2.54
C ALA A 133 17.28 -6.63 1.30
N CYS A 134 16.49 -7.70 1.42
CA CYS A 134 16.11 -8.55 0.31
C CYS A 134 15.34 -7.79 -0.77
N LEU A 135 14.38 -6.96 -0.38
CA LEU A 135 13.61 -6.14 -1.30
C LEU A 135 14.48 -5.19 -2.10
N LEU A 136 15.36 -4.48 -1.43
CA LEU A 136 16.22 -3.51 -2.06
C LEU A 136 17.20 -4.17 -3.04
N TYR A 137 17.68 -5.35 -2.71
CA TYR A 137 18.59 -6.09 -3.57
C TYR A 137 17.93 -6.60 -4.86
N THR A 138 16.64 -6.94 -4.82
CA THR A 138 15.94 -7.55 -5.96
C THR A 138 15.23 -6.54 -6.86
N SER A 139 15.12 -5.28 -6.47
CA SER A 139 14.54 -4.24 -7.31
C SER A 139 15.60 -3.63 -8.24
N ASP A 140 15.18 -2.98 -9.33
CA ASP A 140 16.13 -2.25 -10.18
C ASP A 140 16.78 -1.09 -9.45
N ALA A 141 16.12 -0.58 -8.43
CA ALA A 141 16.72 0.37 -7.51
C ALA A 141 17.84 -0.26 -6.69
N ALA A 142 18.04 -1.57 -6.79
CA ALA A 142 19.13 -2.27 -6.11
C ALA A 142 20.51 -1.70 -6.45
N ASP A 143 20.67 -1.17 -7.65
CA ASP A 143 21.92 -0.52 -8.06
C ASP A 143 22.22 0.73 -7.24
N GLU A 144 21.20 1.32 -6.66
CA GLU A 144 21.32 2.55 -5.86
C GLU A 144 20.94 2.30 -4.39
N CYS A 145 20.81 1.05 -4.02
CA CYS A 145 20.36 0.72 -2.70
C CYS A 145 21.40 1.03 -1.65
N LEU A 146 21.09 1.99 -0.82
CA LEU A 146 21.84 2.35 0.37
C LEU A 146 21.07 1.89 1.61
N CYS A 147 21.08 0.61 1.82
CA CYS A 147 20.54 0.10 3.07
C CYS A 147 21.45 0.42 4.24
#